data_182fe2c46f84b0ff031af010099c68e1
#
_entry.id   182fe2c46f84b0ff031af010099c68e1
#
_cell.length_a   1.000
_cell.length_b   1.000
_cell.length_c   1.000
_cell.angle_alpha   90.00
_cell.angle_beta   90.00
_cell.angle_gamma   90.00
#
_symmetry.space_group_name_H-M   'P 1'
#
loop_
_entity.id
_entity.type
_entity.pdbx_description
1 polymer ?
#
loop_
_entity_poly.entity_id
_entity_poly.type
_entity_poly.pdbx_seq_one_letter_code
_entity_poly.pdbx_strand_id
1 'polypeptide(L)'
;MRLATGRVYPLRVPDYPHPLNAGRSANMRANRRTDTKPELALRRELHHLGYRYRKDHRLDLADGVRVRPDIVFTARRVAVFVDGCFWHCCPDHGTQPAANSWYWEPKLRRNAERDRAADAALARAGWTVVRLWEHESLDGAIAAVVDVVGARTRSAKDALG
;
A
#
# COMPACT_ATOMS: atom_id res chain seq x y z
N MET A 1 26.65 52.33 -7.31
CA MET A 1 25.43 51.78 -7.97
C MET A 1 25.42 50.28 -7.71
N ARG A 2 24.63 49.82 -6.73
CA ARG A 2 24.58 48.41 -6.34
C ARG A 2 23.31 47.81 -6.95
N LEU A 3 23.45 46.84 -7.85
CA LEU A 3 22.37 46.09 -8.43
C LEU A 3 21.76 45.17 -7.37
N ALA A 4 20.50 45.38 -7.06
CA ALA A 4 19.71 44.52 -6.18
C ALA A 4 19.43 43.20 -6.90
N THR A 5 20.04 42.11 -6.44
CA THR A 5 19.72 40.76 -6.84
C THR A 5 18.36 40.41 -6.26
N GLY A 6 17.30 40.63 -7.05
CA GLY A 6 15.96 40.18 -6.71
C GLY A 6 15.90 38.65 -6.64
N ARG A 7 15.75 38.10 -5.45
CA ARG A 7 15.43 36.68 -5.28
C ARG A 7 14.03 36.45 -5.83
N VAL A 8 13.97 35.82 -6.99
CA VAL A 8 12.69 35.33 -7.53
C VAL A 8 12.30 34.12 -6.69
N TYR A 9 11.36 34.32 -5.78
CA TYR A 9 10.71 33.20 -5.10
C TYR A 9 9.80 32.51 -6.13
N PRO A 10 9.96 31.19 -6.38
CA PRO A 10 9.01 30.51 -7.22
C PRO A 10 7.61 30.65 -6.58
N LEU A 11 6.63 31.03 -7.38
CA LEU A 11 5.22 31.06 -6.97
C LEU A 11 4.91 29.70 -6.36
N ARG A 12 4.66 29.67 -5.05
CA ARG A 12 4.26 28.46 -4.34
C ARG A 12 2.88 28.09 -4.88
N VAL A 13 2.84 27.15 -5.82
CA VAL A 13 1.59 26.50 -6.21
C VAL A 13 1.02 25.89 -4.93
N PRO A 14 -0.22 26.14 -4.56
CA PRO A 14 -0.81 25.53 -3.36
C PRO A 14 -0.67 24.02 -3.48
N ASP A 15 0.07 23.40 -2.57
CA ASP A 15 0.34 21.95 -2.58
C ASP A 15 -0.91 21.09 -2.41
N TYR A 16 -2.07 21.71 -2.25
CA TYR A 16 -3.32 21.03 -1.97
C TYR A 16 -4.52 21.72 -2.64
N PRO A 17 -5.30 20.99 -3.45
CA PRO A 17 -6.48 21.58 -4.07
C PRO A 17 -7.56 21.85 -3.02
N HIS A 18 -8.24 22.99 -3.16
CA HIS A 18 -9.40 23.27 -2.33
C HIS A 18 -10.46 22.18 -2.52
N PRO A 19 -11.00 21.61 -1.43
CA PRO A 19 -12.05 20.60 -1.54
C PRO A 19 -13.31 21.23 -2.16
N LEU A 20 -13.95 20.50 -3.09
CA LEU A 20 -15.15 20.94 -3.77
C LEU A 20 -16.33 21.18 -2.82
N ASN A 21 -16.35 20.50 -1.68
CA ASN A 21 -17.33 20.70 -0.61
C ASN A 21 -16.84 20.10 0.71
N ALA A 22 -17.53 20.46 1.82
CA ALA A 22 -17.19 19.99 3.17
C ALA A 22 -17.26 18.46 3.34
N GLY A 23 -18.18 17.78 2.64
CA GLY A 23 -18.32 16.33 2.70
C GLY A 23 -17.11 15.59 2.09
N ARG A 24 -16.58 16.06 0.94
CA ARG A 24 -15.36 15.49 0.36
C ARG A 24 -14.14 15.74 1.24
N SER A 25 -14.05 16.91 1.85
CA SER A 25 -12.99 17.21 2.82
C SER A 25 -13.07 16.30 4.05
N ALA A 26 -14.25 15.99 4.54
CA ALA A 26 -14.46 15.06 5.67
C ALA A 26 -14.07 13.63 5.29
N ASN A 27 -14.46 13.14 4.10
CA ASN A 27 -14.06 11.82 3.59
C ASN A 27 -12.54 11.70 3.47
N MET A 28 -11.87 12.71 2.93
CA MET A 28 -10.42 12.70 2.79
C MET A 28 -9.70 12.66 4.15
N ARG A 29 -10.24 13.34 5.17
CA ARG A 29 -9.71 13.30 6.54
C ARG A 29 -10.01 11.98 7.26
N ALA A 30 -11.12 11.32 6.91
CA ALA A 30 -11.51 10.03 7.48
C ALA A 30 -10.71 8.85 6.91
N ASN A 31 -10.04 9.02 5.77
CA ASN A 31 -9.20 7.98 5.17
C ASN A 31 -8.01 7.67 6.08
N ARG A 32 -8.08 6.51 6.70
CA ARG A 32 -6.99 5.97 7.53
C ARG A 32 -5.96 5.30 6.62
N ARG A 33 -4.69 5.50 6.93
CA ARG A 33 -3.58 4.80 6.26
C ARG A 33 -3.44 3.35 6.72
N THR A 34 -3.87 3.05 7.92
CA THR A 34 -3.74 1.74 8.57
C THR A 34 -5.00 1.45 9.38
N ASP A 35 -5.20 0.18 9.70
CA ASP A 35 -6.35 -0.29 10.45
C ASP A 35 -7.68 0.02 9.75
N THR A 36 -7.71 -0.14 8.43
CA THR A 36 -8.94 -0.07 7.64
C THR A 36 -9.86 -1.26 7.98
N LYS A 37 -11.14 -1.14 7.65
CA LYS A 37 -12.10 -2.23 7.93
C LYS A 37 -11.70 -3.56 7.27
N PRO A 38 -11.30 -3.61 5.97
CA PRO A 38 -10.83 -4.85 5.34
C PRO A 38 -9.58 -5.42 6.02
N GLU A 39 -8.58 -4.59 6.34
CA GLU A 39 -7.38 -5.04 7.05
C GLU A 39 -7.70 -5.65 8.42
N LEU A 40 -8.58 -5.01 9.19
CA LEU A 40 -8.98 -5.50 10.51
C LEU A 40 -9.73 -6.83 10.41
N ALA A 41 -10.64 -6.97 9.44
CA ALA A 41 -11.37 -8.21 9.22
C ALA A 41 -10.41 -9.36 8.85
N LEU A 42 -9.54 -9.14 7.86
CA LEU A 42 -8.56 -10.12 7.41
C LEU A 42 -7.62 -10.54 8.56
N ARG A 43 -7.10 -9.58 9.31
CA ARG A 43 -6.20 -9.86 10.45
C ARG A 43 -6.88 -10.69 11.53
N ARG A 44 -8.14 -10.41 11.84
CA ARG A 44 -8.92 -11.15 12.84
C ARG A 44 -9.07 -12.60 12.44
N GLU A 45 -9.48 -12.86 11.20
CA GLU A 45 -9.70 -14.22 10.71
C GLU A 45 -8.39 -15.01 10.59
N LEU A 46 -7.32 -14.42 10.07
CA LEU A 46 -6.02 -15.06 10.05
C LEU A 46 -5.54 -15.42 11.46
N HIS A 47 -5.82 -14.58 12.45
CA HIS A 47 -5.48 -14.89 13.85
C HIS A 47 -6.32 -16.03 14.42
N HIS A 48 -7.64 -16.08 14.10
CA HIS A 48 -8.52 -17.20 14.47
C HIS A 48 -8.05 -18.52 13.87
N LEU A 49 -7.57 -18.50 12.62
CA LEU A 49 -6.99 -19.66 11.94
C LEU A 49 -5.60 -20.07 12.49
N GLY A 50 -5.11 -19.40 13.52
CA GLY A 50 -3.84 -19.73 14.17
C GLY A 50 -2.60 -19.09 13.54
N TYR A 51 -2.75 -18.26 12.52
CA TYR A 51 -1.61 -17.57 11.92
C TYR A 51 -1.06 -16.49 12.85
N ARG A 52 0.27 -16.36 12.87
CA ARG A 52 0.99 -15.33 13.63
C ARG A 52 1.77 -14.46 12.63
N TYR A 53 1.53 -13.17 12.70
CA TYR A 53 2.08 -12.16 11.79
C TYR A 53 2.42 -10.86 12.54
N ARG A 54 3.12 -9.95 11.89
CA ARG A 54 3.33 -8.59 12.36
C ARG A 54 2.47 -7.64 11.53
N LYS A 55 1.78 -6.70 12.17
CA LYS A 55 1.00 -5.65 11.51
C LYS A 55 1.86 -4.41 11.26
N ASP A 56 1.63 -3.71 10.14
CA ASP A 56 2.28 -2.43 9.79
C ASP A 56 3.80 -2.46 10.07
N HIS A 57 4.43 -3.60 9.77
CA HIS A 57 5.83 -3.83 10.11
C HIS A 57 6.76 -3.34 9.01
N ARG A 58 7.68 -2.42 9.38
CA ARG A 58 8.67 -1.91 8.45
C ARG A 58 9.72 -2.97 8.10
N LEU A 59 9.91 -3.15 6.81
CA LEU A 59 10.98 -3.94 6.24
C LEU A 59 12.01 -2.96 5.62
N ASP A 60 13.22 -3.00 6.13
CA ASP A 60 14.36 -2.29 5.53
C ASP A 60 15.05 -3.28 4.58
N LEU A 61 14.93 -3.02 3.29
CA LEU A 61 15.48 -3.85 2.22
C LEU A 61 16.85 -3.31 1.78
N ALA A 62 17.55 -4.10 0.96
CA ALA A 62 18.77 -3.64 0.31
C ALA A 62 18.49 -2.35 -0.48
N ASP A 63 19.54 -1.61 -0.80
CA ASP A 63 19.48 -0.33 -1.54
C ASP A 63 18.69 0.78 -0.83
N GLY A 64 18.49 0.66 0.48
CA GLY A 64 17.81 1.67 1.30
C GLY A 64 16.29 1.74 1.07
N VAL A 65 15.72 0.79 0.35
CA VAL A 65 14.27 0.71 0.13
C VAL A 65 13.57 0.30 1.41
N ARG A 66 12.57 1.08 1.80
CA ARG A 66 11.76 0.85 3.00
C ARG A 66 10.33 0.56 2.59
N VAL A 67 9.82 -0.59 3.00
CA VAL A 67 8.46 -1.02 2.71
C VAL A 67 7.73 -1.32 4.02
N ARG A 68 6.44 -1.06 4.06
CA ARG A 68 5.63 -1.28 5.25
C ARG A 68 4.32 -1.96 4.87
N PRO A 69 4.33 -3.30 4.72
CA PRO A 69 3.13 -4.07 4.44
C PRO A 69 2.16 -4.05 5.62
N ASP A 70 0.87 -4.25 5.33
CA ASP A 70 -0.19 -4.29 6.34
C ASP A 70 -0.07 -5.53 7.23
N ILE A 71 0.34 -6.67 6.62
CA ILE A 71 0.56 -7.95 7.31
C ILE A 71 1.89 -8.55 6.84
N VAL A 72 2.73 -8.99 7.78
CA VAL A 72 4.03 -9.58 7.46
C VAL A 72 4.23 -10.90 8.19
N PHE A 73 4.43 -11.97 7.43
CA PHE A 73 4.85 -13.26 7.93
C PHE A 73 6.37 -13.39 7.78
N THR A 74 7.09 -12.93 8.79
CA THR A 74 8.56 -12.78 8.71
C THR A 74 9.26 -14.13 8.48
N ALA A 75 8.87 -15.18 9.20
CA ALA A 75 9.46 -16.52 9.05
C ALA A 75 9.21 -17.16 7.66
N ARG A 76 8.14 -16.74 6.97
CA ARG A 76 7.74 -17.24 5.64
C ARG A 76 8.18 -16.32 4.51
N ARG A 77 8.64 -15.11 4.85
CA ARG A 77 8.93 -14.04 3.89
C ARG A 77 7.73 -13.75 2.98
N VAL A 78 6.56 -13.57 3.58
CA VAL A 78 5.33 -13.15 2.88
C VAL A 78 4.92 -11.79 3.38
N ALA A 79 4.72 -10.87 2.44
CA ALA A 79 4.28 -9.50 2.65
C ALA A 79 2.89 -9.32 2.02
N VAL A 80 1.90 -8.90 2.80
CA VAL A 80 0.53 -8.70 2.34
C VAL A 80 0.18 -7.23 2.40
N PHE A 81 -0.41 -6.71 1.33
CA PHE A 81 -0.95 -5.37 1.22
C PHE A 81 -2.45 -5.45 0.96
N VAL A 82 -3.21 -4.57 1.59
CA VAL A 82 -4.65 -4.38 1.34
C VAL A 82 -4.84 -3.02 0.70
N ASP A 83 -4.95 -3.02 -0.61
CA ASP A 83 -4.92 -1.81 -1.42
C ASP A 83 -6.31 -1.20 -1.58
N GLY A 84 -6.44 0.06 -1.22
CA GLY A 84 -7.65 0.84 -1.46
C GLY A 84 -7.84 1.13 -2.94
N CYS A 85 -9.03 0.86 -3.49
CA CYS A 85 -9.33 0.95 -4.92
C CYS A 85 -8.97 2.29 -5.54
N PHE A 86 -9.26 3.38 -4.85
CA PHE A 86 -8.95 4.73 -5.33
C PHE A 86 -7.44 5.02 -5.35
N TRP A 87 -6.75 4.66 -4.26
CA TRP A 87 -5.35 5.06 -4.05
C TRP A 87 -4.34 4.30 -4.89
N HIS A 88 -4.69 3.06 -5.25
CA HIS A 88 -3.82 2.13 -5.98
C HIS A 88 -4.32 1.83 -7.39
N CYS A 89 -5.26 2.64 -7.92
CA CYS A 89 -5.77 2.55 -9.28
C CYS A 89 -6.32 1.16 -9.62
N CYS A 90 -7.26 0.65 -8.78
CA CYS A 90 -7.93 -0.61 -9.04
C CYS A 90 -8.50 -0.66 -10.47
N PRO A 91 -8.26 -1.72 -11.24
CA PRO A 91 -8.74 -1.82 -12.62
C PRO A 91 -10.28 -1.84 -12.70
N ASP A 92 -10.96 -2.37 -11.67
CA ASP A 92 -12.41 -2.54 -11.66
C ASP A 92 -13.16 -1.34 -11.06
N HIS A 93 -12.58 -0.73 -10.00
CA HIS A 93 -13.24 0.32 -9.20
C HIS A 93 -12.42 1.61 -9.10
N GLY A 94 -11.27 1.67 -9.76
CA GLY A 94 -10.44 2.87 -9.79
C GLY A 94 -11.15 3.98 -10.56
N THR A 95 -11.60 5.02 -9.85
CA THR A 95 -12.18 6.21 -10.48
C THR A 95 -11.11 7.27 -10.68
N GLN A 96 -11.00 7.77 -11.91
CA GLN A 96 -10.20 8.97 -12.15
C GLN A 96 -11.00 10.20 -11.72
N PRO A 97 -10.47 11.03 -10.81
CA PRO A 97 -11.17 12.24 -10.40
C PRO A 97 -11.28 13.22 -11.56
N ALA A 98 -12.49 13.53 -11.99
CA ALA A 98 -12.73 14.56 -12.99
C ALA A 98 -12.35 15.96 -12.48
N ALA A 99 -12.48 16.18 -11.17
CA ALA A 99 -12.11 17.43 -10.53
C ALA A 99 -10.68 17.38 -9.99
N ASN A 100 -9.91 18.43 -10.24
CA ASN A 100 -8.52 18.56 -9.82
C ASN A 100 -7.62 17.41 -10.37
N SER A 101 -7.85 16.99 -11.61
CA SER A 101 -7.07 15.95 -12.30
C SER A 101 -5.58 16.28 -12.30
N TRP A 102 -5.20 17.55 -12.47
CA TRP A 102 -3.83 18.06 -12.41
C TRP A 102 -3.10 17.70 -11.10
N TYR A 103 -3.84 17.55 -10.00
CA TYR A 103 -3.30 17.13 -8.69
C TYR A 103 -3.33 15.61 -8.52
N TRP A 104 -4.47 14.98 -8.89
CA TRP A 104 -4.69 13.57 -8.62
C TRP A 104 -3.90 12.64 -9.55
N GLU A 105 -3.86 12.94 -10.85
CA GLU A 105 -3.16 12.10 -11.83
C GLU A 105 -1.68 11.88 -11.48
N PRO A 106 -0.87 12.93 -11.21
CA PRO A 106 0.52 12.73 -10.81
C PRO A 106 0.67 12.00 -9.48
N LYS A 107 -0.30 12.18 -8.56
CA LYS A 107 -0.27 11.53 -7.25
C LYS A 107 -0.55 10.04 -7.36
N LEU A 108 -1.59 9.66 -8.08
CA LEU A 108 -1.97 8.26 -8.29
C LEU A 108 -0.88 7.53 -9.10
N ARG A 109 -0.33 8.15 -10.13
CA ARG A 109 0.80 7.60 -10.89
C ARG A 109 2.01 7.33 -9.98
N ARG A 110 2.41 8.29 -9.15
CA ARG A 110 3.50 8.11 -8.19
C ARG A 110 3.23 6.99 -7.18
N ASN A 111 1.98 6.81 -6.74
CA ASN A 111 1.61 5.69 -5.90
C ASN A 111 1.84 4.36 -6.63
N ALA A 112 1.31 4.21 -7.85
CA ALA A 112 1.48 2.99 -8.65
C ALA A 112 2.96 2.70 -8.98
N GLU A 113 3.77 3.72 -9.24
CA GLU A 113 5.22 3.57 -9.46
C GLU A 113 5.92 3.09 -8.19
N ARG A 114 5.59 3.68 -7.04
CA ARG A 114 6.13 3.28 -5.74
C ARG A 114 5.75 1.85 -5.39
N ASP A 115 4.52 1.44 -5.64
CA ASP A 115 4.03 0.08 -5.37
C ASP A 115 4.80 -0.94 -6.22
N ARG A 116 4.96 -0.70 -7.52
CA ARG A 116 5.77 -1.55 -8.39
C ARG A 116 7.24 -1.64 -7.95
N ALA A 117 7.81 -0.52 -7.54
CA ALA A 117 9.18 -0.49 -7.03
C ALA A 117 9.31 -1.28 -5.72
N ALA A 118 8.34 -1.17 -4.83
CA ALA A 118 8.27 -1.91 -3.58
C ALA A 118 8.15 -3.43 -3.84
N ASP A 119 7.27 -3.84 -4.74
CA ASP A 119 7.08 -5.24 -5.11
C ASP A 119 8.36 -5.84 -5.72
N ALA A 120 9.00 -5.12 -6.63
CA ALA A 120 10.27 -5.54 -7.22
C ALA A 120 11.39 -5.65 -6.16
N ALA A 121 11.47 -4.72 -5.22
CA ALA A 121 12.47 -4.77 -4.15
C ALA A 121 12.22 -5.93 -3.18
N LEU A 122 10.97 -6.18 -2.81
CA LEU A 122 10.57 -7.33 -1.99
C LEU A 122 10.90 -8.65 -2.69
N ALA A 123 10.57 -8.78 -3.98
CA ALA A 123 10.86 -9.98 -4.76
C ALA A 123 12.38 -10.25 -4.83
N ARG A 124 13.20 -9.23 -5.12
CA ARG A 124 14.67 -9.36 -5.10
C ARG A 124 15.20 -9.79 -3.74
N ALA A 125 14.56 -9.37 -2.64
CA ALA A 125 14.92 -9.76 -1.29
C ALA A 125 14.35 -11.14 -0.87
N GLY A 126 13.74 -11.89 -1.79
CA GLY A 126 13.19 -13.24 -1.55
C GLY A 126 11.85 -13.27 -0.82
N TRP A 127 11.13 -12.15 -0.80
CA TRP A 127 9.79 -12.06 -0.27
C TRP A 127 8.75 -12.40 -1.34
N THR A 128 7.68 -13.06 -0.93
CA THR A 128 6.47 -13.21 -1.76
C THR A 128 5.51 -12.09 -1.39
N VAL A 129 5.02 -11.37 -2.39
CA VAL A 129 4.07 -10.27 -2.22
C VAL A 129 2.67 -10.78 -2.55
N VAL A 130 1.72 -10.48 -1.68
CA VAL A 130 0.28 -10.67 -1.89
C VAL A 130 -0.38 -9.30 -1.85
N ARG A 131 -1.05 -8.90 -2.93
CA ARG A 131 -1.87 -7.70 -2.98
C ARG A 131 -3.33 -8.09 -3.06
N LEU A 132 -4.11 -7.49 -2.20
CA LEU A 132 -5.55 -7.71 -2.08
C LEU A 132 -6.24 -6.37 -2.23
N TRP A 133 -7.33 -6.34 -2.99
CA TRP A 133 -8.13 -5.13 -3.09
C TRP A 133 -9.14 -5.03 -1.94
N GLU A 134 -9.39 -3.81 -1.47
CA GLU A 134 -10.37 -3.57 -0.39
C GLU A 134 -11.79 -4.06 -0.72
N HIS A 135 -12.12 -4.24 -2.00
CA HIS A 135 -13.42 -4.73 -2.46
C HIS A 135 -13.50 -6.26 -2.57
N GLU A 136 -12.39 -6.97 -2.46
CA GLU A 136 -12.41 -8.43 -2.50
C GLU A 136 -13.17 -9.02 -1.32
N SER A 137 -13.79 -10.18 -1.54
CA SER A 137 -14.47 -10.88 -0.46
C SER A 137 -13.46 -11.30 0.62
N LEU A 138 -13.88 -11.26 1.88
CA LEU A 138 -13.02 -11.66 2.98
C LEU A 138 -12.53 -13.11 2.82
N ASP A 139 -13.40 -14.02 2.39
CA ASP A 139 -13.05 -15.43 2.17
C ASP A 139 -12.01 -15.59 1.06
N GLY A 140 -12.13 -14.84 -0.04
CA GLY A 140 -11.16 -14.83 -1.12
C GLY A 140 -9.80 -14.31 -0.66
N ALA A 141 -9.80 -13.21 0.10
CA ALA A 141 -8.59 -12.64 0.67
C ALA A 141 -7.89 -13.60 1.65
N ILE A 142 -8.65 -14.28 2.51
CA ILE A 142 -8.12 -15.31 3.42
C ILE A 142 -7.50 -16.45 2.63
N ALA A 143 -8.23 -17.00 1.65
CA ALA A 143 -7.74 -18.12 0.83
C ALA A 143 -6.42 -17.78 0.14
N ALA A 144 -6.33 -16.60 -0.49
CA ALA A 144 -5.12 -16.15 -1.16
C ALA A 144 -3.90 -16.07 -0.21
N VAL A 145 -4.09 -15.54 0.99
CA VAL A 145 -3.00 -15.45 1.98
C VAL A 145 -2.61 -16.84 2.49
N VAL A 146 -3.59 -17.67 2.84
CA VAL A 146 -3.36 -19.02 3.39
C VAL A 146 -2.62 -19.90 2.40
N ASP A 147 -2.99 -19.86 1.13
CA ASP A 147 -2.35 -20.63 0.06
C ASP A 147 -0.87 -20.25 -0.11
N VAL A 148 -0.57 -18.96 -0.15
CA VAL A 148 0.80 -18.47 -0.30
C VAL A 148 1.66 -18.80 0.93
N VAL A 149 1.14 -18.57 2.12
CA VAL A 149 1.86 -18.87 3.38
C VAL A 149 2.07 -20.39 3.52
N GLY A 150 1.09 -21.20 3.14
CA GLY A 150 1.17 -22.66 3.13
C GLY A 150 2.21 -23.19 2.14
N ALA A 151 2.26 -22.65 0.92
CA ALA A 151 3.24 -23.01 -0.09
C ALA A 151 4.68 -22.71 0.39
N ARG A 152 4.90 -21.55 0.99
CA ARG A 152 6.22 -21.17 1.56
C ARG A 152 6.63 -22.06 2.74
N THR A 153 5.65 -22.62 3.45
CA THR A 153 5.93 -23.59 4.52
C THR A 153 6.44 -24.91 3.98
N ARG A 154 5.84 -25.41 2.89
CA ARG A 154 6.27 -26.65 2.23
C ARG A 154 7.67 -26.51 1.66
N SER A 155 7.91 -25.47 0.85
CA SER A 155 9.24 -25.20 0.26
C SER A 155 10.35 -25.08 1.31
N ALA A 156 10.08 -24.51 2.47
CA ALA A 156 11.08 -24.42 3.54
C ALA A 156 11.39 -25.76 4.20
N LYS A 157 10.41 -26.67 4.28
CA LYS A 157 10.62 -28.03 4.80
C LYS A 157 11.42 -28.89 3.81
N ASP A 158 11.08 -28.80 2.51
CA ASP A 158 11.75 -29.56 1.44
C ASP A 158 13.22 -29.14 1.26
N ALA A 159 13.58 -27.91 1.61
CA ALA A 159 14.97 -27.42 1.57
C ALA A 159 15.83 -27.85 2.76
N LEU A 160 15.24 -28.43 3.81
CA LEU A 160 15.91 -28.84 5.05
C LEU A 160 16.00 -30.37 5.20
N GLY A 161 15.37 -31.13 4.31
CA GLY A 161 15.39 -32.60 4.26
C GLY A 161 16.24 -33.13 3.14
#